data_23a6302c42d180d48cdd8be482b43412
#
_entry.id   23a6302c42d180d48cdd8be482b43412
#
_cell.length_a   1.000
_cell.length_b   1.000
_cell.length_c   1.000
_cell.angle_alpha   90.00
_cell.angle_beta   90.00
_cell.angle_gamma   90.00
#
_symmetry.space_group_name_H-M   'P 1'
#
loop_
_entity.id
_entity.type
_entity.pdbx_description
1 polymer ?
#
loop_
_entity_poly.entity_id
_entity_poly.type
_entity_poly.pdbx_seq_one_letter_code
_entity_poly.pdbx_strand_id
1 'polypeptide(L)'
;MKSNFSLLNQSKKQTIFGYKLHLLIAMNGVILDFELAPANEYDLEVGFELLSEHTNLQVLGDKAYISAPKAAQLWRENRVQLKTIPRRNQQKQLPRTTQRLFNSIRQMVETVNAQLSNQFNIEVNHAHTFWGLCTRLYTKLAAHTLCVYINRLLGKPAFLQIKALAFPI
;
A
#
# COMPACT_ATOMS: atom_id res chain seq x y z
N MET A 1 -19.22 -4.01 13.90
CA MET A 1 -18.80 -4.13 12.49
C MET A 1 -17.48 -3.40 12.33
N LYS A 2 -16.34 -4.11 12.28
CA LYS A 2 -15.02 -3.48 12.13
C LYS A 2 -14.86 -3.10 10.66
N SER A 3 -14.82 -1.80 10.36
CA SER A 3 -14.52 -1.29 9.03
C SER A 3 -13.05 -1.59 8.70
N ASN A 4 -12.82 -2.49 7.74
CA ASN A 4 -11.48 -2.72 7.21
C ASN A 4 -11.11 -1.57 6.29
N PHE A 5 -10.31 -0.62 6.78
CA PHE A 5 -9.70 0.42 5.98
C PHE A 5 -8.37 -0.08 5.43
N SER A 6 -8.16 0.05 4.14
CA SER A 6 -6.92 -0.30 3.47
C SER A 6 -6.45 0.86 2.59
N LEU A 7 -5.16 0.92 2.29
CA LEU A 7 -4.54 2.00 1.52
C LEU A 7 -3.91 1.47 0.27
N LEU A 8 -4.17 2.16 -0.82
CA LEU A 8 -3.48 2.00 -2.07
C LEU A 8 -2.43 3.11 -2.19
N ASN A 9 -1.16 2.74 -2.25
CA ASN A 9 -0.06 3.69 -2.39
C ASN A 9 0.93 3.22 -3.45
N GLN A 10 1.45 4.20 -4.18
CA GLN A 10 2.57 4.02 -5.07
C GLN A 10 3.86 4.18 -4.27
N SER A 11 4.75 3.19 -4.31
CA SER A 11 6.10 3.36 -3.78
C SER A 11 6.79 4.51 -4.52
N LYS A 12 7.60 5.31 -3.81
CA LYS A 12 8.25 6.53 -4.34
C LYS A 12 8.72 6.37 -5.77
N LYS A 13 8.56 7.45 -6.58
CA LYS A 13 9.09 7.64 -7.93
C LYS A 13 10.61 7.45 -8.03
N GLN A 14 11.09 6.26 -7.78
CA GLN A 14 12.35 5.84 -8.35
C GLN A 14 11.98 4.95 -9.53
N THR A 15 12.38 5.36 -10.71
CA THR A 15 12.27 4.56 -11.91
C THR A 15 13.18 3.35 -11.73
N ILE A 16 12.67 2.33 -11.04
CA ILE A 16 13.23 0.99 -11.17
C ILE A 16 12.99 0.66 -12.62
N PHE A 17 14.07 0.51 -13.38
CA PHE A 17 14.03 0.32 -14.80
C PHE A 17 12.95 -0.71 -15.14
N GLY A 18 11.79 -0.20 -15.54
CA GLY A 18 10.69 -0.93 -16.10
C GLY A 18 9.47 -1.21 -15.23
N TYR A 19 9.48 -1.18 -13.88
CA TYR A 19 8.33 -1.62 -13.07
C TYR A 19 8.00 -0.69 -11.89
N LYS A 20 6.71 -0.63 -11.54
CA LYS A 20 6.17 0.03 -10.35
C LYS A 20 5.51 -0.99 -9.46
N LEU A 21 5.70 -0.86 -8.16
CA LEU A 21 5.04 -1.67 -7.15
C LEU A 21 3.88 -0.89 -6.52
N HIS A 22 2.68 -1.42 -6.63
CA HIS A 22 1.47 -0.94 -5.97
C HIS A 22 1.20 -1.82 -4.74
N LEU A 23 0.90 -1.21 -3.60
CA LEU A 23 0.67 -1.91 -2.35
C LEU A 23 -0.72 -1.59 -1.81
N LEU A 24 -1.46 -2.61 -1.43
CA LEU A 24 -2.67 -2.52 -0.63
C LEU A 24 -2.31 -2.83 0.82
N ILE A 25 -2.43 -1.83 1.70
CA ILE A 25 -1.96 -1.92 3.08
C ILE A 25 -3.14 -1.73 4.03
N ALA A 26 -3.30 -2.64 5.00
CA ALA A 26 -4.28 -2.51 6.07
C ALA A 26 -3.90 -1.38 7.04
N MET A 27 -4.88 -0.84 7.78
CA MET A 27 -4.66 0.23 8.76
C MET A 27 -3.66 -0.12 9.88
N ASN A 28 -3.38 -1.39 10.06
CA ASN A 28 -2.37 -1.89 11.00
C ASN A 28 -0.99 -2.11 10.36
N GLY A 29 -0.78 -1.66 9.12
CA GLY A 29 0.50 -1.77 8.41
C GLY A 29 0.79 -3.13 7.77
N VAL A 30 -0.14 -4.07 7.85
CA VAL A 30 -0.01 -5.37 7.15
C VAL A 30 -0.25 -5.16 5.66
N ILE A 31 0.64 -5.67 4.82
CA ILE A 31 0.46 -5.70 3.38
C ILE A 31 -0.58 -6.78 3.08
N LEU A 32 -1.70 -6.38 2.50
CA LEU A 32 -2.79 -7.28 2.13
C LEU A 32 -2.58 -7.87 0.76
N ASP A 33 -2.15 -7.03 -0.18
CA ASP A 33 -1.96 -7.40 -1.57
C ASP A 33 -1.02 -6.43 -2.27
N PHE A 34 -0.53 -6.78 -3.45
CA PHE A 34 0.34 -5.94 -4.24
C PHE A 34 0.28 -6.30 -5.73
N GLU A 35 0.56 -5.31 -6.57
CA GLU A 35 0.66 -5.48 -8.01
C GLU A 35 1.99 -4.90 -8.51
N LEU A 36 2.65 -5.63 -9.42
CA LEU A 36 3.88 -5.21 -10.09
C LEU A 36 3.58 -4.90 -11.56
N ALA A 37 3.45 -3.64 -11.86
CA ALA A 37 3.10 -3.18 -13.21
C ALA A 37 4.29 -2.53 -13.93
N PRO A 38 4.32 -2.55 -15.26
CA PRO A 38 5.26 -1.77 -16.06
C PRO A 38 5.22 -0.28 -15.71
N ALA A 39 6.39 0.38 -15.71
CA ALA A 39 6.50 1.77 -15.26
C ALA A 39 5.72 2.78 -16.13
N ASN A 40 5.37 2.40 -17.35
CA ASN A 40 4.60 3.20 -18.30
C ASN A 40 3.07 3.03 -18.14
N GLU A 41 2.60 2.05 -17.37
CA GLU A 41 1.17 1.90 -17.11
C GLU A 41 0.62 2.99 -16.20
N TYR A 42 -0.65 3.32 -16.38
CA TYR A 42 -1.32 4.32 -15.54
C TYR A 42 -1.63 3.74 -14.16
N ASP A 43 -1.20 4.43 -13.12
CA ASP A 43 -1.44 4.04 -11.72
C ASP A 43 -2.91 3.76 -11.42
N LEU A 44 -3.82 4.52 -12.06
CA LEU A 44 -5.26 4.35 -11.90
C LEU A 44 -5.75 2.98 -12.41
N GLU A 45 -5.24 2.51 -13.55
CA GLU A 45 -5.64 1.22 -14.13
C GLU A 45 -5.16 0.07 -13.23
N VAL A 46 -3.87 0.08 -12.90
CA VAL A 46 -3.27 -0.94 -12.03
C VAL A 46 -3.97 -0.98 -10.66
N GLY A 47 -4.22 0.18 -10.07
CA GLY A 47 -4.94 0.24 -8.79
C GLY A 47 -6.39 -0.23 -8.89
N PHE A 48 -7.05 -0.02 -10.02
CA PHE A 48 -8.39 -0.53 -10.26
C PHE A 48 -8.38 -2.06 -10.39
N GLU A 49 -7.45 -2.64 -11.13
CA GLU A 49 -7.29 -4.08 -11.28
C GLU A 49 -7.02 -4.74 -9.93
N LEU A 50 -6.03 -4.25 -9.18
CA LEU A 50 -5.72 -4.73 -7.84
C LEU A 50 -6.95 -4.69 -6.91
N LEU A 51 -7.74 -3.61 -6.94
CA LEU A 51 -8.92 -3.48 -6.09
C LEU A 51 -10.11 -4.32 -6.55
N SER A 52 -10.20 -4.66 -7.83
CA SER A 52 -11.28 -5.48 -8.38
C SER A 52 -11.23 -6.94 -7.93
N GLU A 53 -10.08 -7.41 -7.46
CA GLU A 53 -9.91 -8.75 -6.89
C GLU A 53 -10.40 -8.85 -5.44
N HIS A 54 -10.73 -7.72 -4.82
CA HIS A 54 -11.19 -7.66 -3.44
C HIS A 54 -12.68 -7.34 -3.34
N THR A 55 -13.28 -7.72 -2.22
CA THR A 55 -14.70 -7.44 -1.94
C THR A 55 -14.89 -6.84 -0.55
N ASN A 56 -15.92 -6.01 -0.39
CA ASN A 56 -16.34 -5.44 0.90
C ASN A 56 -15.22 -4.65 1.63
N LEU A 57 -14.42 -3.90 0.88
CA LEU A 57 -13.33 -3.08 1.41
C LEU A 57 -13.67 -1.59 1.40
N GLN A 58 -13.13 -0.88 2.40
CA GLN A 58 -12.99 0.57 2.35
C GLN A 58 -11.53 0.92 2.13
N VAL A 59 -11.25 1.61 1.04
CA VAL A 59 -9.88 1.94 0.62
C VAL A 59 -9.69 3.44 0.56
N LEU A 60 -8.55 3.91 1.06
CA LEU A 60 -8.10 5.27 0.86
C LEU A 60 -6.98 5.26 -0.20
N GLY A 61 -7.25 5.89 -1.33
CA GLY A 61 -6.26 6.06 -2.40
C GLY A 61 -5.59 7.43 -2.37
N ASP A 62 -4.39 7.52 -2.91
CA ASP A 62 -3.74 8.81 -3.18
C ASP A 62 -4.44 9.49 -4.38
N LYS A 63 -4.05 10.73 -4.64
CA LYS A 63 -4.61 11.58 -5.72
C LYS A 63 -4.46 11.00 -7.13
N ALA A 64 -3.51 10.08 -7.32
CA ALA A 64 -3.32 9.36 -8.57
C ALA A 64 -4.52 8.45 -8.92
N TYR A 65 -5.29 8.03 -7.92
CA TYR A 65 -6.43 7.11 -8.07
C TYR A 65 -7.79 7.82 -8.13
N ILE A 66 -7.83 9.12 -8.43
CA ILE A 66 -9.08 9.88 -8.53
C ILE A 66 -9.79 9.58 -9.84
N SER A 67 -10.85 8.78 -9.79
CA SER A 67 -11.78 8.53 -10.89
C SER A 67 -13.17 8.20 -10.35
N ALA A 68 -14.13 9.08 -10.57
CA ALA A 68 -15.50 8.85 -10.13
C ALA A 68 -16.16 7.65 -10.85
N PRO A 69 -15.98 7.45 -12.18
CA PRO A 69 -16.55 6.28 -12.87
C PRO A 69 -16.00 4.95 -12.33
N LYS A 70 -14.66 4.85 -12.14
CA LYS A 70 -14.04 3.62 -11.62
C LYS A 70 -14.42 3.36 -10.16
N ALA A 71 -14.48 4.38 -9.32
CA ALA A 71 -14.95 4.24 -7.94
C ALA A 71 -16.41 3.75 -7.88
N ALA A 72 -17.29 4.25 -8.76
CA ALA A 72 -18.66 3.79 -8.87
C ALA A 72 -18.76 2.34 -9.36
N GLN A 73 -17.90 1.93 -10.28
CA GLN A 73 -17.81 0.56 -10.77
C GLN A 73 -17.37 -0.39 -9.65
N LEU A 74 -16.26 -0.11 -8.96
CA LEU A 74 -15.78 -0.90 -7.81
C LEU A 74 -16.86 -1.06 -6.73
N TRP A 75 -17.62 -0.01 -6.46
CA TRP A 75 -18.71 -0.09 -5.51
C TRP A 75 -19.84 -1.02 -5.97
N ARG A 76 -20.24 -0.94 -7.24
CA ARG A 76 -21.32 -1.77 -7.78
C ARG A 76 -20.96 -3.24 -7.85
N GLU A 77 -19.76 -3.54 -8.36
CA GLU A 77 -19.33 -4.90 -8.68
C GLU A 77 -18.75 -5.62 -7.47
N ASN A 78 -17.90 -4.92 -6.70
CA ASN A 78 -17.09 -5.53 -5.65
C ASN A 78 -17.45 -5.06 -4.25
N ARG A 79 -18.33 -4.06 -4.09
CA ARG A 79 -18.58 -3.39 -2.81
C ARG A 79 -17.31 -2.77 -2.20
N VAL A 80 -16.37 -2.37 -3.06
CA VAL A 80 -15.15 -1.66 -2.66
C VAL A 80 -15.41 -0.16 -2.71
N GLN A 81 -15.32 0.49 -1.56
CA GLN A 81 -15.48 1.94 -1.42
C GLN A 81 -14.12 2.63 -1.51
N LEU A 82 -13.78 3.14 -2.67
CA LEU A 82 -12.56 3.92 -2.86
C LEU A 82 -12.80 5.39 -2.49
N LYS A 83 -12.12 5.86 -1.46
CA LYS A 83 -12.06 7.27 -1.05
C LYS A 83 -10.70 7.83 -1.41
N THR A 84 -10.66 9.01 -2.01
CA THR A 84 -9.42 9.69 -2.35
C THR A 84 -9.28 10.98 -1.57
N ILE A 85 -8.04 11.39 -1.29
CA ILE A 85 -7.75 12.65 -0.63
C ILE A 85 -8.06 13.79 -1.61
N PRO A 86 -8.95 14.76 -1.26
CA PRO A 86 -9.26 15.86 -2.16
C PRO A 86 -8.03 16.71 -2.45
N ARG A 87 -7.96 17.24 -3.67
CA ARG A 87 -6.91 18.20 -4.03
C ARG A 87 -7.10 19.50 -3.25
N ARG A 88 -6.01 20.19 -2.94
CA ARG A 88 -6.00 21.46 -2.16
C ARG A 88 -6.93 22.53 -2.76
N ASN A 89 -7.22 22.47 -4.06
CA ASN A 89 -8.05 23.40 -4.80
C ASN A 89 -9.55 22.99 -4.85
N GLN A 90 -9.96 21.91 -4.18
CA GLN A 90 -11.37 21.51 -4.12
C GLN A 90 -12.10 22.33 -3.05
N GLN A 91 -13.30 22.84 -3.39
CA GLN A 91 -14.10 23.70 -2.53
C GLN A 91 -14.60 23.02 -1.24
N LYS A 92 -14.70 21.68 -1.21
CA LYS A 92 -15.09 20.93 0.00
C LYS A 92 -13.85 20.47 0.75
N GLN A 93 -13.50 21.18 1.80
CA GLN A 93 -12.52 20.74 2.78
C GLN A 93 -13.12 19.64 3.67
N LEU A 94 -12.31 18.62 3.98
CA LEU A 94 -12.71 17.55 4.88
C LEU A 94 -12.78 18.05 6.34
N PRO A 95 -13.69 17.51 7.17
CA PRO A 95 -13.69 17.76 8.61
C PRO A 95 -12.31 17.50 9.24
N ARG A 96 -11.93 18.26 10.27
CA ARG A 96 -10.62 18.11 10.94
C ARG A 96 -10.35 16.71 11.46
N THR A 97 -11.36 16.01 11.94
CA THR A 97 -11.28 14.61 12.39
C THR A 97 -10.90 13.67 11.24
N THR A 98 -11.51 13.84 10.08
CA THR A 98 -11.21 13.05 8.87
C THR A 98 -9.81 13.36 8.34
N GLN A 99 -9.38 14.63 8.39
CA GLN A 99 -8.02 15.02 8.02
C GLN A 99 -6.97 14.35 8.92
N ARG A 100 -7.21 14.31 10.24
CA ARG A 100 -6.31 13.62 11.20
C ARG A 100 -6.20 12.14 10.90
N LEU A 101 -7.32 11.48 10.64
CA LEU A 101 -7.34 10.07 10.24
C LEU A 101 -6.53 9.84 8.97
N PHE A 102 -6.73 10.65 7.93
CA PHE A 102 -5.98 10.53 6.68
C PHE A 102 -4.47 10.74 6.88
N ASN A 103 -4.07 11.70 7.71
CA ASN A 103 -2.67 11.93 8.04
C ASN A 103 -2.05 10.73 8.79
N SER A 104 -2.76 10.16 9.76
CA SER A 104 -2.31 8.97 10.48
C SER A 104 -2.12 7.77 9.55
N ILE A 105 -3.08 7.55 8.65
CA ILE A 105 -3.01 6.50 7.64
C ILE A 105 -1.82 6.72 6.70
N ARG A 106 -1.60 7.95 6.24
CA ARG A 106 -0.46 8.31 5.40
C ARG A 106 0.88 8.05 6.10
N GLN A 107 1.01 8.46 7.36
CA GLN A 107 2.22 8.18 8.15
C GLN A 107 2.51 6.68 8.27
N MET A 108 1.47 5.87 8.47
CA MET A 108 1.61 4.42 8.52
C MET A 108 2.14 3.85 7.19
N VAL A 109 1.60 4.31 6.06
CA VAL A 109 2.08 3.91 4.72
C VAL A 109 3.52 4.35 4.49
N GLU A 110 3.85 5.59 4.84
CA GLU A 110 5.22 6.10 4.76
C GLU A 110 6.18 5.26 5.62
N THR A 111 5.71 4.78 6.79
CA THR A 111 6.48 3.86 7.65
C THR A 111 6.72 2.53 6.95
N VAL A 112 5.69 1.89 6.40
CA VAL A 112 5.83 0.61 5.68
C VAL A 112 6.77 0.76 4.48
N ASN A 113 6.60 1.82 3.68
CA ASN A 113 7.48 2.10 2.55
C ASN A 113 8.93 2.32 2.97
N ALA A 114 9.16 3.08 4.05
CA ALA A 114 10.49 3.29 4.60
C ALA A 114 11.11 1.97 5.09
N GLN A 115 10.34 1.10 5.70
CA GLN A 115 10.81 -0.23 6.11
C GLN A 115 11.20 -1.10 4.92
N LEU A 116 10.34 -1.16 3.90
CA LEU A 116 10.64 -1.91 2.68
C LEU A 116 11.90 -1.38 1.97
N SER A 117 12.08 -0.07 1.88
CA SER A 117 13.26 0.53 1.26
C SER A 117 14.52 0.38 2.11
N ASN A 118 14.46 0.72 3.41
CA ASN A 118 15.66 0.85 4.25
C ASN A 118 16.08 -0.47 4.93
N GLN A 119 15.11 -1.35 5.23
CA GLN A 119 15.39 -2.59 5.95
C GLN A 119 15.44 -3.81 5.02
N PHE A 120 14.60 -3.82 3.98
CA PHE A 120 14.54 -4.91 3.02
C PHE A 120 15.16 -4.58 1.66
N ASN A 121 15.65 -3.34 1.47
CA ASN A 121 16.26 -2.89 0.20
C ASN A 121 15.40 -3.24 -1.03
N ILE A 122 14.08 -2.99 -0.96
CA ILE A 122 13.14 -3.44 -2.00
C ILE A 122 13.46 -2.84 -3.37
N GLU A 123 14.06 -1.65 -3.39
CA GLU A 123 14.45 -0.91 -4.59
C GLU A 123 15.74 -1.48 -5.22
N VAL A 124 16.56 -2.19 -4.44
CA VAL A 124 17.80 -2.79 -4.94
C VAL A 124 17.55 -4.22 -5.40
N ASN A 125 17.55 -4.40 -6.73
CA ASN A 125 17.31 -5.70 -7.33
C ASN A 125 18.36 -5.99 -8.39
N HIS A 126 19.08 -7.10 -8.22
CA HIS A 126 20.10 -7.60 -9.15
C HIS A 126 19.56 -8.79 -9.98
N ALA A 127 18.25 -8.84 -10.21
CA ALA A 127 17.65 -9.88 -11.04
C ALA A 127 17.93 -9.61 -12.52
N HIS A 128 18.33 -10.66 -13.24
CA HIS A 128 18.55 -10.62 -14.68
C HIS A 128 17.31 -11.07 -15.48
N THR A 129 16.28 -11.57 -14.78
CA THR A 129 15.05 -12.05 -15.41
C THR A 129 13.84 -11.49 -14.66
N PHE A 130 12.68 -11.41 -15.34
CA PHE A 130 11.42 -11.00 -14.72
C PHE A 130 11.03 -11.91 -13.54
N TRP A 131 11.13 -13.23 -13.71
CA TRP A 131 10.84 -14.18 -12.64
C TRP A 131 11.78 -14.03 -11.45
N GLY A 132 13.06 -13.73 -11.69
CA GLY A 132 14.01 -13.42 -10.61
C GLY A 132 13.65 -12.14 -9.87
N LEU A 133 13.14 -11.11 -10.58
CA LEU A 133 12.61 -9.89 -9.97
C LEU A 133 11.39 -10.20 -9.07
N CYS A 134 10.41 -10.92 -9.61
CA CYS A 134 9.21 -11.31 -8.87
C CYS A 134 9.59 -12.10 -7.60
N THR A 135 10.40 -13.14 -7.71
CA THR A 135 10.82 -13.96 -6.57
C THR A 135 11.45 -13.12 -5.46
N ARG A 136 12.36 -12.20 -5.81
CA ARG A 136 13.01 -11.31 -4.83
C ARG A 136 12.03 -10.35 -4.18
N LEU A 137 11.09 -9.78 -4.96
CA LEU A 137 10.02 -8.93 -4.42
C LEU A 137 9.12 -9.69 -3.45
N TYR A 138 8.60 -10.85 -3.87
CA TYR A 138 7.76 -11.70 -3.02
C TYR A 138 8.45 -12.05 -1.71
N THR A 139 9.73 -12.43 -1.77
CA THR A 139 10.50 -12.77 -0.57
C THR A 139 10.61 -11.59 0.39
N LYS A 140 10.90 -10.39 -0.11
CA LYS A 140 11.03 -9.18 0.71
C LYS A 140 9.70 -8.75 1.34
N LEU A 141 8.61 -8.80 0.58
CA LEU A 141 7.25 -8.51 1.08
C LEU A 141 6.81 -9.54 2.12
N ALA A 142 7.06 -10.83 1.87
CA ALA A 142 6.78 -11.90 2.81
C ALA A 142 7.59 -11.74 4.11
N ALA A 143 8.88 -11.42 4.01
CA ALA A 143 9.73 -11.19 5.18
C ALA A 143 9.25 -10.00 6.02
N HIS A 144 8.87 -8.89 5.39
CA HIS A 144 8.26 -7.75 6.08
C HIS A 144 6.99 -8.16 6.83
N THR A 145 6.06 -8.81 6.14
CA THR A 145 4.77 -9.25 6.71
C THR A 145 5.00 -10.24 7.86
N LEU A 146 5.96 -11.15 7.73
CA LEU A 146 6.33 -12.09 8.79
C LEU A 146 6.88 -11.37 10.04
N CYS A 147 7.75 -10.37 9.87
CA CYS A 147 8.26 -9.56 10.99
C CYS A 147 7.13 -8.83 11.74
N VAL A 148 6.18 -8.24 11.00
CA VAL A 148 5.00 -7.59 11.60
C VAL A 148 4.14 -8.62 12.35
N TYR A 149 3.94 -9.80 11.78
CA TYR A 149 3.18 -10.89 12.38
C TYR A 149 3.84 -11.41 13.67
N ILE A 150 5.16 -11.65 13.66
CA ILE A 150 5.91 -12.09 14.84
C ILE A 150 5.81 -11.06 15.96
N ASN A 151 5.99 -9.76 15.68
CA ASN A 151 5.82 -8.71 16.68
C ASN A 151 4.42 -8.71 17.29
N ARG A 152 3.40 -8.97 16.49
CA ARG A 152 2.02 -9.08 16.96
C ARG A 152 1.82 -10.30 17.85
N LEU A 153 2.38 -11.46 17.49
CA LEU A 153 2.34 -12.66 18.33
C LEU A 153 3.05 -12.46 19.66
N LEU A 154 4.14 -11.69 19.68
CA LEU A 154 4.87 -11.32 20.90
C LEU A 154 4.15 -10.25 21.74
N GLY A 155 2.95 -9.82 21.34
CA GLY A 155 2.16 -8.82 22.07
C GLY A 155 2.77 -7.43 22.10
N LYS A 156 3.70 -7.11 21.18
CA LYS A 156 4.33 -5.77 21.13
C LYS A 156 3.31 -4.72 20.73
N PRO A 157 3.11 -3.65 21.54
CA PRO A 157 2.15 -2.59 21.21
C PRO A 157 2.52 -1.84 19.93
N ALA A 158 3.82 -1.70 19.67
CA ALA A 158 4.37 -1.10 18.45
C ALA A 158 4.84 -2.19 17.47
N PHE A 159 3.93 -3.06 17.03
CA PHE A 159 4.26 -4.22 16.19
C PHE A 159 4.84 -3.86 14.81
N LEU A 160 4.69 -2.60 14.35
CA LEU A 160 5.37 -2.09 13.16
C LEU A 160 6.86 -1.78 13.39
N GLN A 161 7.35 -1.77 14.62
CA GLN A 161 8.78 -1.59 14.90
C GLN A 161 9.54 -2.91 14.67
N ILE A 162 9.76 -3.24 13.40
CA ILE A 162 10.33 -4.52 12.99
C ILE A 162 11.86 -4.51 12.88
N LYS A 163 12.52 -3.35 13.11
CA LYS A 163 13.97 -3.20 12.93
C LYS A 163 14.79 -4.24 13.68
N ALA A 164 14.43 -4.54 14.92
CA ALA A 164 15.13 -5.51 15.75
C ALA A 164 14.99 -6.97 15.24
N LEU A 165 13.97 -7.27 14.45
CA LEU A 165 13.80 -8.58 13.81
C LEU A 165 14.48 -8.66 12.45
N ALA A 166 14.47 -7.55 11.70
CA ALA A 166 15.13 -7.49 10.39
C ALA A 166 16.66 -7.40 10.51
N PHE A 167 17.14 -6.79 11.58
CA PHE A 167 18.58 -6.66 11.91
C PHE A 167 18.79 -6.99 13.38
N PRO A 168 18.89 -8.29 13.74
CA PRO A 168 19.21 -8.67 15.09
C PRO A 168 20.60 -8.13 15.46
N ILE A 169 20.68 -7.47 16.62
CA ILE A 169 21.91 -6.91 17.19
C ILE A 169 22.70 -8.05 17.84
#